data_b0cdbbd27e78226e856045969f1fb167
#
_entry.id   b0cdbbd27e78226e856045969f1fb167
#
_cell.length_a   1.000
_cell.length_b   1.000
_cell.length_c   1.000
_cell.angle_alpha   90.00
_cell.angle_beta   90.00
_cell.angle_gamma   90.00
#
_symmetry.space_group_name_H-M   'P 1'
#
loop_
_entity.id
_entity.type
_entity.pdbx_description
1 polymer ?
#
loop_
_entity_poly.entity_id
_entity_poly.type
_entity_poly.pdbx_seq_one_letter_code
_entity_poly.pdbx_strand_id
1 'polypeptide(L)'
;AALQSLNLGSRLVDTTDATAADSAPGPSRQDEARTLKIVLAINAGMFFGEAVGAVLADSSALLADSLDMFADAVVYGLALFGVHRARGTQLKAARLSGVLQLVLAAGALAEVVRRLVFGSEPEAPLMVVVAAAALTANATSMWLLARHRQGGAHMKASWIFTTNDVIANLGVIV
;
A
#
# COMPACT_ATOMS: atom_id res chain seq x y z
N ALA A 1 -1.33 36.51 19.35
CA ALA A 1 -0.43 37.50 19.97
C ALA A 1 1.06 37.20 19.71
N ALA A 2 1.52 35.96 19.91
CA ALA A 2 2.95 35.61 19.73
C ALA A 2 3.50 35.75 18.30
N LEU A 3 2.67 35.52 17.27
CA LEU A 3 3.07 35.61 15.86
C LEU A 3 3.11 37.06 15.36
N GLN A 4 2.37 37.96 15.97
CA GLN A 4 2.37 39.38 15.63
C GLN A 4 3.66 40.08 16.07
N SER A 5 4.31 39.58 17.13
CA SER A 5 5.57 40.13 17.63
C SER A 5 6.78 39.85 16.69
N LEU A 6 6.62 38.90 15.75
CA LEU A 6 7.66 38.54 14.78
C LEU A 6 7.64 39.42 13.50
N ASN A 7 6.71 40.36 13.39
CA ASN A 7 6.57 41.30 12.25
C ASN A 7 6.58 40.60 10.86
N LEU A 8 6.06 39.36 10.77
CA LEU A 8 6.05 38.55 9.57
C LEU A 8 4.78 38.76 8.71
N GLY A 9 4.02 39.85 8.95
CA GLY A 9 2.78 40.13 8.24
C GLY A 9 1.66 39.11 8.46
N SER A 10 1.78 38.26 9.50
CA SER A 10 0.79 37.25 9.81
C SER A 10 -0.50 37.89 10.29
N ARG A 11 -1.61 37.61 9.59
CA ARG A 11 -2.97 38.02 9.98
C ARG A 11 -3.77 36.77 10.32
N LEU A 12 -4.44 36.78 11.48
CA LEU A 12 -5.41 35.75 11.79
C LEU A 12 -6.60 35.93 10.84
N VAL A 13 -6.88 34.94 10.01
CA VAL A 13 -7.94 34.98 8.98
C VAL A 13 -9.25 34.48 9.55
N ASP A 14 -9.20 33.44 10.41
CA ASP A 14 -10.37 32.87 11.07
C ASP A 14 -9.97 32.13 12.34
N THR A 15 -10.87 32.04 13.32
CA THR A 15 -10.80 31.17 14.50
C THR A 15 -12.01 30.28 14.47
N THR A 16 -11.86 29.09 13.94
CA THR A 16 -12.90 28.05 14.11
C THR A 16 -12.65 27.35 15.43
N ASP A 17 -13.65 27.26 16.28
CA ASP A 17 -13.57 26.48 17.52
C ASP A 17 -13.33 25.01 17.16
N ALA A 18 -12.21 24.46 17.61
CA ALA A 18 -11.89 23.04 17.39
C ALA A 18 -12.98 22.19 18.03
N THR A 19 -13.61 21.34 17.25
CA THR A 19 -14.55 20.36 17.78
C THR A 19 -13.82 19.29 18.58
N ALA A 20 -14.50 18.58 19.47
CA ALA A 20 -13.92 17.47 20.23
C ALA A 20 -13.30 16.40 19.32
N ALA A 21 -13.75 16.28 18.07
CA ALA A 21 -13.19 15.42 17.06
C ALA A 21 -11.80 15.90 16.56
N ASP A 22 -11.59 17.23 16.47
CA ASP A 22 -10.32 17.82 16.07
C ASP A 22 -9.27 17.73 17.20
N SER A 23 -9.72 17.54 18.45
CA SER A 23 -8.88 17.42 19.64
C SER A 23 -8.50 15.97 19.97
N ALA A 24 -9.05 14.98 19.27
CA ALA A 24 -8.70 13.58 19.48
C ALA A 24 -7.22 13.37 19.08
N PRO A 25 -6.38 12.77 19.97
CA PRO A 25 -5.01 12.46 19.61
C PRO A 25 -5.02 11.52 18.40
N GLY A 26 -4.33 11.92 17.33
CA GLY A 26 -4.13 11.06 16.17
C GLY A 26 -3.46 9.75 16.57
N PRO A 27 -3.51 8.71 15.71
CA PRO A 27 -2.90 7.42 16.00
C PRO A 27 -1.42 7.61 16.36
N SER A 28 -0.99 6.91 17.41
CA SER A 28 0.38 7.01 17.88
C SER A 28 1.34 6.39 16.85
N ARG A 29 2.61 6.84 16.83
CA ARG A 29 3.64 6.22 15.97
C ARG A 29 3.85 4.73 16.27
N GLN A 30 3.54 4.30 17.49
CA GLN A 30 3.60 2.88 17.85
C GLN A 30 2.47 2.08 17.20
N ASP A 31 1.27 2.67 17.13
CA ASP A 31 0.12 2.05 16.46
C ASP A 31 0.35 1.98 14.95
N GLU A 32 0.91 3.05 14.33
CA GLU A 32 1.33 3.03 12.93
C GLU A 32 2.34 1.91 12.66
N ALA A 33 3.40 1.82 13.48
CA ALA A 33 4.42 0.78 13.33
C ALA A 33 3.85 -0.63 13.53
N ARG A 34 2.92 -0.82 14.48
CA ARG A 34 2.26 -2.10 14.70
C ARG A 34 1.42 -2.51 13.50
N THR A 35 0.62 -1.59 12.98
CA THR A 35 -0.20 -1.82 11.79
C THR A 35 0.66 -2.19 10.59
N LEU A 36 1.72 -1.43 10.31
CA LEU A 36 2.65 -1.72 9.22
C LEU A 36 3.35 -3.08 9.36
N LYS A 37 3.71 -3.49 10.57
CA LYS A 37 4.26 -4.84 10.81
C LYS A 37 3.26 -5.94 10.49
N ILE A 38 1.99 -5.75 10.82
CA ILE A 38 0.93 -6.75 10.56
C ILE A 38 0.71 -6.86 9.05
N VAL A 39 0.53 -5.74 8.34
CA VAL A 39 0.30 -5.77 6.89
C VAL A 39 1.53 -6.27 6.13
N LEU A 40 2.74 -5.93 6.59
CA LEU A 40 3.99 -6.49 6.08
C LEU A 40 4.02 -8.02 6.22
N ALA A 41 3.65 -8.54 7.40
CA ALA A 41 3.64 -9.97 7.67
C ALA A 41 2.58 -10.71 6.83
N ILE A 42 1.40 -10.11 6.61
CA ILE A 42 0.36 -10.66 5.73
C ILE A 42 0.90 -10.79 4.31
N ASN A 43 1.44 -9.70 3.73
CA ASN A 43 1.91 -9.72 2.33
C ASN A 43 3.17 -10.58 2.15
N ALA A 44 4.10 -10.56 3.11
CA ALA A 44 5.26 -11.46 3.08
C ALA A 44 4.82 -12.95 3.17
N GLY A 45 3.84 -13.27 4.01
CA GLY A 45 3.28 -14.62 4.12
C GLY A 45 2.60 -15.07 2.82
N MET A 46 1.80 -14.21 2.20
CA MET A 46 1.18 -14.45 0.90
C MET A 46 2.24 -14.66 -0.18
N PHE A 47 3.24 -13.77 -0.28
CA PHE A 47 4.36 -13.93 -1.20
C PHE A 47 4.99 -15.32 -1.13
N PHE A 48 5.37 -15.78 0.07
CA PHE A 48 6.00 -17.10 0.21
C PHE A 48 5.05 -18.24 -0.14
N GLY A 49 3.78 -18.13 0.27
CA GLY A 49 2.76 -19.15 -0.05
C GLY A 49 2.53 -19.28 -1.55
N GLU A 50 2.37 -18.16 -2.24
CA GLU A 50 2.13 -18.11 -3.69
C GLU A 50 3.38 -18.47 -4.48
N ALA A 51 4.57 -18.02 -4.07
CA ALA A 51 5.83 -18.37 -4.74
C ALA A 51 6.10 -19.88 -4.68
N VAL A 52 5.87 -20.52 -3.53
CA VAL A 52 5.95 -21.98 -3.38
C VAL A 52 4.88 -22.66 -4.24
N GLY A 53 3.63 -22.18 -4.19
CA GLY A 53 2.55 -22.69 -5.04
C GLY A 53 2.86 -22.56 -6.53
N ALA A 54 3.44 -21.45 -6.95
CA ALA A 54 3.86 -21.20 -8.34
C ALA A 54 4.87 -22.24 -8.84
N VAL A 55 5.87 -22.56 -8.01
CA VAL A 55 6.88 -23.56 -8.33
C VAL A 55 6.26 -24.98 -8.40
N LEU A 56 5.40 -25.31 -7.43
CA LEU A 56 4.76 -26.63 -7.37
C LEU A 56 3.74 -26.88 -8.48
N ALA A 57 3.04 -25.81 -8.92
CA ALA A 57 2.02 -25.86 -9.96
C ALA A 57 2.54 -25.49 -11.36
N ASP A 58 3.84 -25.17 -11.50
CA ASP A 58 4.43 -24.64 -12.73
C ASP A 58 3.64 -23.49 -13.33
N SER A 59 3.16 -22.56 -12.46
CA SER A 59 2.24 -21.50 -12.80
C SER A 59 2.92 -20.14 -12.84
N SER A 60 3.09 -19.59 -14.03
CA SER A 60 3.61 -18.23 -14.23
C SER A 60 2.65 -17.15 -13.72
N ALA A 61 1.33 -17.42 -13.72
CA ALA A 61 0.33 -16.50 -13.18
C ALA A 61 0.49 -16.36 -11.65
N LEU A 62 0.65 -17.49 -10.95
CA LEU A 62 0.87 -17.50 -9.50
C LEU A 62 2.20 -16.84 -9.13
N LEU A 63 3.23 -17.00 -9.97
CA LEU A 63 4.51 -16.33 -9.78
C LEU A 63 4.36 -14.80 -9.92
N ALA A 64 3.60 -14.33 -10.91
CA ALA A 64 3.35 -12.91 -11.09
C ALA A 64 2.59 -12.31 -9.90
N ASP A 65 1.59 -13.01 -9.37
CA ASP A 65 0.82 -12.60 -8.20
C ASP A 65 1.70 -12.54 -6.93
N SER A 66 2.58 -13.54 -6.75
CA SER A 66 3.53 -13.53 -5.64
C SER A 66 4.48 -12.33 -5.70
N LEU A 67 4.91 -11.89 -6.89
CA LEU A 67 5.75 -10.70 -7.04
C LEU A 67 5.02 -9.42 -6.65
N ASP A 68 3.71 -9.34 -6.85
CA ASP A 68 2.88 -8.23 -6.39
C ASP A 68 2.84 -8.18 -4.85
N MET A 69 2.61 -9.31 -4.20
CA MET A 69 2.68 -9.43 -2.73
C MET A 69 4.07 -9.07 -2.17
N PHE A 70 5.15 -9.41 -2.89
CA PHE A 70 6.51 -8.99 -2.54
C PHE A 70 6.67 -7.48 -2.61
N ALA A 71 6.15 -6.85 -3.66
CA ALA A 71 6.22 -5.40 -3.83
C ALA A 71 5.48 -4.66 -2.70
N ASP A 72 4.30 -5.15 -2.33
CA ASP A 72 3.54 -4.67 -1.19
C ASP A 72 4.36 -4.75 0.11
N ALA A 73 4.97 -5.90 0.38
CA ALA A 73 5.81 -6.09 1.54
C ALA A 73 6.99 -5.09 1.55
N VAL A 74 7.61 -4.81 0.41
CA VAL A 74 8.67 -3.78 0.30
C VAL A 74 8.12 -2.38 0.63
N VAL A 75 6.96 -2.01 0.12
CA VAL A 75 6.32 -0.72 0.40
C VAL A 75 6.03 -0.56 1.90
N TYR A 76 5.46 -1.59 2.54
CA TYR A 76 5.20 -1.55 3.98
C TYR A 76 6.49 -1.54 4.80
N GLY A 77 7.53 -2.24 4.36
CA GLY A 77 8.87 -2.17 4.97
C GLY A 77 9.47 -0.77 4.91
N LEU A 78 9.37 -0.10 3.75
CA LEU A 78 9.80 1.28 3.58
C LEU A 78 8.98 2.26 4.44
N ALA A 79 7.66 2.06 4.52
CA ALA A 79 6.79 2.86 5.38
C ALA A 79 7.16 2.66 6.86
N LEU A 80 7.36 1.43 7.30
CA LEU A 80 7.79 1.10 8.67
C LEU A 80 9.14 1.75 9.01
N PHE A 81 10.09 1.74 8.08
CA PHE A 81 11.36 2.46 8.25
C PHE A 81 11.14 3.97 8.43
N GLY A 82 10.11 4.55 7.81
CA GLY A 82 9.78 5.97 7.88
C GLY A 82 9.13 6.41 9.18
N VAL A 83 8.44 5.52 9.93
CA VAL A 83 7.58 5.88 11.09
C VAL A 83 8.30 6.74 12.14
N HIS A 84 9.53 6.38 12.51
CA HIS A 84 10.30 7.08 13.54
C HIS A 84 11.31 8.08 12.97
N ARG A 85 11.22 8.41 11.68
CA ARG A 85 12.17 9.28 10.98
C ARG A 85 11.63 10.69 10.78
N ALA A 86 12.53 11.62 10.48
CA ALA A 86 12.18 12.98 10.10
C ALA A 86 11.32 13.00 8.82
N ARG A 87 10.47 14.02 8.69
CA ARG A 87 9.54 14.18 7.54
C ARG A 87 10.21 14.02 6.16
N GLY A 88 11.48 14.46 6.04
CA GLY A 88 12.25 14.29 4.79
C GLY A 88 12.49 12.82 4.44
N THR A 89 12.73 11.95 5.44
CA THR A 89 12.90 10.50 5.23
C THR A 89 11.57 9.84 4.89
N GLN A 90 10.47 10.24 5.53
CA GLN A 90 9.12 9.77 5.20
C GLN A 90 8.75 10.09 3.74
N LEU A 91 9.08 11.31 3.27
CA LEU A 91 8.87 11.69 1.87
C LEU A 91 9.71 10.88 0.90
N LYS A 92 10.98 10.56 1.25
CA LYS A 92 11.83 9.69 0.43
C LYS A 92 11.25 8.26 0.34
N ALA A 93 10.80 7.70 1.46
CA ALA A 93 10.14 6.40 1.49
C ALA A 93 8.87 6.39 0.62
N ALA A 94 8.01 7.40 0.75
CA ALA A 94 6.81 7.53 -0.07
C ALA A 94 7.12 7.68 -1.58
N ARG A 95 8.16 8.45 -1.94
CA ARG A 95 8.59 8.58 -3.34
C ARG A 95 9.12 7.28 -3.91
N LEU A 96 9.94 6.55 -3.12
CA LEU A 96 10.47 5.25 -3.53
C LEU A 96 9.34 4.24 -3.73
N SER A 97 8.35 4.20 -2.84
CA SER A 97 7.13 3.39 -3.00
C SER A 97 6.38 3.75 -4.29
N GLY A 98 6.20 5.04 -4.58
CA GLY A 98 5.54 5.50 -5.81
C GLY A 98 6.31 5.10 -7.08
N VAL A 99 7.65 5.18 -7.08
CA VAL A 99 8.47 4.74 -8.21
C VAL A 99 8.36 3.23 -8.40
N LEU A 100 8.41 2.46 -7.31
CA LEU A 100 8.22 1.00 -7.36
C LEU A 100 6.87 0.66 -7.97
N GLN A 101 5.79 1.31 -7.54
CA GLN A 101 4.45 1.09 -8.08
C GLN A 101 4.38 1.40 -9.59
N LEU A 102 5.01 2.48 -10.05
CA LEU A 102 5.06 2.80 -11.48
C LEU A 102 5.80 1.73 -12.29
N VAL A 103 6.90 1.20 -11.77
CA VAL A 103 7.66 0.11 -12.42
C VAL A 103 6.81 -1.15 -12.50
N LEU A 104 6.10 -1.50 -11.43
CA LEU A 104 5.21 -2.68 -11.40
C LEU A 104 4.03 -2.51 -12.35
N ALA A 105 3.40 -1.34 -12.35
CA ALA A 105 2.29 -1.03 -13.27
C ALA A 105 2.74 -1.11 -14.74
N ALA A 106 3.95 -0.63 -15.06
CA ALA A 106 4.52 -0.76 -16.39
C ALA A 106 4.79 -2.24 -16.76
N GLY A 107 5.29 -3.04 -15.80
CA GLY A 107 5.47 -4.49 -15.98
C GLY A 107 4.15 -5.21 -16.22
N ALA A 108 3.12 -4.92 -15.42
CA ALA A 108 1.78 -5.49 -15.58
C ALA A 108 1.17 -5.13 -16.95
N LEU A 109 1.31 -3.87 -17.38
CA LEU A 109 0.86 -3.44 -18.70
C LEU A 109 1.58 -4.18 -19.82
N ALA A 110 2.90 -4.34 -19.72
CA ALA A 110 3.70 -5.10 -20.69
C ALA A 110 3.23 -6.57 -20.77
N GLU A 111 2.92 -7.20 -19.63
CA GLU A 111 2.39 -8.56 -19.58
C GLU A 111 1.00 -8.66 -20.22
N VAL A 112 0.11 -7.69 -19.98
CA VAL A 112 -1.20 -7.62 -20.66
C VAL A 112 -1.02 -7.53 -22.17
N VAL A 113 -0.15 -6.64 -22.66
CA VAL A 113 0.14 -6.51 -24.10
C VAL A 113 0.73 -7.81 -24.65
N ARG A 114 1.66 -8.45 -23.94
CA ARG A 114 2.23 -9.75 -24.34
C ARG A 114 1.14 -10.80 -24.50
N ARG A 115 0.21 -10.92 -23.56
CA ARG A 115 -0.90 -11.88 -23.61
C ARG A 115 -1.86 -11.59 -24.78
N LEU A 116 -2.14 -10.32 -25.05
CA LEU A 116 -2.99 -9.93 -26.18
C LEU A 116 -2.36 -10.28 -27.54
N VAL A 117 -1.03 -10.16 -27.65
CA VAL A 117 -0.31 -10.42 -28.92
C VAL A 117 -0.01 -11.89 -29.13
N PHE A 118 0.44 -12.60 -28.10
CA PHE A 118 0.91 -13.99 -28.19
C PHE A 118 -0.11 -15.02 -27.71
N GLY A 119 -1.23 -14.57 -27.16
CA GLY A 119 -2.22 -15.43 -26.53
C GLY A 119 -1.81 -15.86 -25.12
N SER A 120 -2.75 -16.38 -24.36
CA SER A 120 -2.51 -17.04 -23.06
C SER A 120 -3.62 -18.07 -22.85
N GLU A 121 -3.28 -19.19 -22.23
CA GLU A 121 -4.25 -20.20 -21.78
C GLU A 121 -4.38 -20.09 -20.27
N PRO A 122 -5.24 -19.19 -19.73
CA PRO A 122 -5.38 -18.99 -18.30
C PRO A 122 -6.07 -20.18 -17.65
N GLU A 123 -5.50 -20.73 -16.58
CA GLU A 123 -6.20 -21.66 -15.71
C GLU A 123 -7.21 -20.89 -14.84
N ALA A 124 -8.37 -20.55 -15.41
CA ALA A 124 -9.37 -19.69 -14.81
C ALA A 124 -9.75 -20.07 -13.34
N PRO A 125 -9.96 -21.37 -12.98
CA PRO A 125 -10.30 -21.71 -11.61
C PRO A 125 -9.20 -21.36 -10.60
N LEU A 126 -7.93 -21.59 -10.94
CA LEU A 126 -6.80 -21.27 -10.08
C LEU A 126 -6.63 -19.76 -9.92
N MET A 127 -6.77 -19.01 -11.02
CA MET A 127 -6.70 -17.54 -10.99
C MET A 127 -7.76 -16.93 -10.07
N VAL A 128 -9.00 -17.44 -10.10
CA VAL A 128 -10.08 -16.93 -9.24
C VAL A 128 -9.78 -17.22 -7.75
N VAL A 129 -9.28 -18.43 -7.43
CA VAL A 129 -8.94 -18.78 -6.04
C VAL A 129 -7.81 -17.90 -5.50
N VAL A 130 -6.75 -17.70 -6.31
CA VAL A 130 -5.62 -16.86 -5.93
C VAL A 130 -6.05 -15.41 -5.80
N ALA A 131 -6.78 -14.88 -6.77
CA ALA A 131 -7.29 -13.50 -6.73
C ALA A 131 -8.22 -13.26 -5.52
N ALA A 132 -9.03 -14.25 -5.13
CA ALA A 132 -9.86 -14.17 -3.94
C ALA A 132 -9.03 -14.16 -2.64
N ALA A 133 -7.94 -14.94 -2.57
CA ALA A 133 -7.02 -14.93 -1.45
C ALA A 133 -6.27 -13.60 -1.35
N ALA A 134 -5.72 -13.11 -2.47
CA ALA A 134 -5.06 -11.81 -2.58
C ALA A 134 -6.01 -10.66 -2.22
N LEU A 135 -7.24 -10.66 -2.74
CA LEU A 135 -8.26 -9.68 -2.40
C LEU A 135 -8.55 -9.65 -0.90
N THR A 136 -8.65 -10.82 -0.27
CA THR A 136 -8.88 -10.93 1.18
C THR A 136 -7.70 -10.35 1.98
N ALA A 137 -6.47 -10.66 1.58
CA ALA A 137 -5.25 -10.13 2.21
C ALA A 137 -5.18 -8.59 2.05
N ASN A 138 -5.39 -8.08 0.83
CA ASN A 138 -5.32 -6.66 0.53
C ASN A 138 -6.48 -5.86 1.16
N ALA A 139 -7.72 -6.41 1.17
CA ALA A 139 -8.85 -5.80 1.86
C ALA A 139 -8.61 -5.73 3.38
N THR A 140 -8.00 -6.76 3.97
CA THR A 140 -7.62 -6.77 5.39
C THR A 140 -6.54 -5.72 5.66
N SER A 141 -5.52 -5.63 4.82
CA SER A 141 -4.45 -4.64 4.91
C SER A 141 -5.01 -3.22 4.75
N MET A 142 -5.90 -3.00 3.79
CA MET A 142 -6.59 -1.74 3.58
C MET A 142 -7.42 -1.32 4.81
N TRP A 143 -8.16 -2.24 5.39
CA TRP A 143 -8.94 -1.98 6.60
C TRP A 143 -8.06 -1.61 7.79
N LEU A 144 -6.93 -2.29 7.99
CA LEU A 144 -5.97 -1.98 9.04
C LEU A 144 -5.32 -0.59 8.82
N LEU A 145 -4.96 -0.26 7.59
CA LEU A 145 -4.35 1.02 7.22
C LEU A 145 -5.34 2.19 7.27
N ALA A 146 -6.64 1.95 7.10
CA ALA A 146 -7.67 2.99 7.05
C ALA A 146 -7.65 3.93 8.26
N ARG A 147 -7.37 3.39 9.44
CA ARG A 147 -7.29 4.13 10.70
C ARG A 147 -6.09 5.09 10.76
N HIS A 148 -5.06 4.84 9.94
CA HIS A 148 -3.78 5.55 9.94
C HIS A 148 -3.54 6.35 8.66
N ARG A 149 -4.51 6.40 7.74
CA ARG A 149 -4.39 7.05 6.42
C ARG A 149 -4.07 8.55 6.46
N GLN A 150 -4.34 9.21 7.59
CA GLN A 150 -4.02 10.63 7.83
C GLN A 150 -2.66 10.83 8.50
N GLY A 151 -1.90 9.76 8.74
CA GLY A 151 -0.54 9.80 9.23
C GLY A 151 0.44 10.47 8.26
N GLY A 152 1.74 10.24 8.46
CA GLY A 152 2.78 10.80 7.59
C GLY A 152 2.66 10.38 6.12
N ALA A 153 3.47 10.98 5.24
CA ALA A 153 3.44 10.71 3.80
C ALA A 153 3.61 9.21 3.47
N HIS A 154 4.36 8.48 4.28
CA HIS A 154 4.55 7.03 4.14
C HIS A 154 3.26 6.23 4.38
N MET A 155 2.42 6.64 5.36
CA MET A 155 1.13 5.97 5.62
C MET A 155 0.13 6.23 4.50
N LYS A 156 0.11 7.47 4.00
CA LYS A 156 -0.74 7.84 2.87
C LYS A 156 -0.35 7.08 1.60
N ALA A 157 0.95 6.91 1.34
CA ALA A 157 1.45 6.13 0.22
C ALA A 157 1.03 4.65 0.34
N SER A 158 1.21 4.03 1.52
CA SER A 158 0.79 2.65 1.78
C SER A 158 -0.71 2.46 1.58
N TRP A 159 -1.54 3.40 2.04
CA TRP A 159 -2.99 3.36 1.83
C TRP A 159 -3.38 3.39 0.35
N ILE A 160 -2.80 4.31 -0.43
CA ILE A 160 -3.08 4.44 -1.87
C ILE A 160 -2.66 3.15 -2.60
N PHE A 161 -1.50 2.60 -2.25
CA PHE A 161 -0.96 1.39 -2.85
C PHE A 161 -1.95 0.23 -2.67
N THR A 162 -2.28 -0.12 -1.43
CA THR A 162 -3.22 -1.20 -1.10
C THR A 162 -4.60 -1.00 -1.71
N THR A 163 -5.07 0.24 -1.83
CA THR A 163 -6.36 0.51 -2.47
C THR A 163 -6.35 0.14 -3.95
N ASN A 164 -5.25 0.40 -4.65
CA ASN A 164 -5.09 0.02 -6.05
C ASN A 164 -5.10 -1.50 -6.22
N ASP A 165 -4.48 -2.25 -5.31
CA ASP A 165 -4.41 -3.72 -5.39
C ASP A 165 -5.78 -4.35 -5.15
N VAL A 166 -6.58 -3.80 -4.22
CA VAL A 166 -7.98 -4.22 -4.03
C VAL A 166 -8.79 -4.02 -5.31
N ILE A 167 -8.62 -2.88 -6.00
CA ILE A 167 -9.31 -2.59 -7.25
C ILE A 167 -8.85 -3.55 -8.36
N ALA A 168 -7.54 -3.82 -8.47
CA ALA A 168 -6.98 -4.73 -9.45
C ALA A 168 -7.49 -6.16 -9.26
N ASN A 169 -7.47 -6.68 -8.03
CA ASN A 169 -7.97 -8.03 -7.71
C ASN A 169 -9.48 -8.17 -7.95
N LEU A 170 -10.27 -7.13 -7.67
CA LEU A 170 -11.69 -7.13 -8.04
C LEU A 170 -11.88 -7.22 -9.55
N GLY A 171 -11.05 -6.52 -10.34
CA GLY A 171 -11.09 -6.57 -11.81
C GLY A 171 -10.71 -7.93 -12.41
N VAL A 172 -10.00 -8.79 -11.68
CA VAL A 172 -9.67 -10.17 -12.11
C VAL A 172 -10.85 -11.12 -11.86
N ILE A 173 -11.67 -10.86 -10.83
CA ILE A 173 -12.79 -11.74 -10.43
C ILE A 173 -14.06 -11.49 -11.26
N VAL A 174 -14.24 -10.25 -11.73
CA VAL A 174 -15.42 -9.81 -12.52
C VAL A 174 -15.24 -10.10 -14.00
#